data_10dc15b80aa206858ac5376286f28ec6
#
_entry.id   10dc15b80aa206858ac5376286f28ec6
#
_cell.length_a   1.000
_cell.length_b   1.000
_cell.length_c   1.000
_cell.angle_alpha   90.00
_cell.angle_beta   90.00
_cell.angle_gamma   90.00
#
_symmetry.space_group_name_H-M   'P 1'
#
loop_
_entity.id
_entity.type
_entity.pdbx_description
1 polymer ?
#
loop_
_entity_poly.entity_id
_entity_poly.type
_entity_poly.pdbx_seq_one_letter_code
_entity_poly.pdbx_strand_id
1 'polypeptide(L)' 'MEKIEYFDYQKVAKEMKVPDSILKRIEKEVREEFPKDKMMYELHVLRALRSKYWQKESLVK' A
#
# COMPACT_ATOMS: atom_id res chain seq x y z
N MET A 1 -18.47 -5.51 11.36
CA MET A 1 -18.12 -5.11 10.64
C MET A 1 -17.54 -5.80 9.75
N GLU A 2 -17.70 -5.94 8.73
CA GLU A 2 -17.11 -6.58 7.97
C GLU A 2 -16.44 -5.86 7.05
N LYS A 3 -15.27 -5.93 6.93
CA LYS A 3 -14.51 -5.34 6.05
C LYS A 3 -14.19 -6.31 5.06
N ILE A 4 -14.52 -6.23 3.84
CA ILE A 4 -14.10 -7.14 2.81
C ILE A 4 -12.73 -6.75 2.36
N GLU A 5 -11.79 -7.63 2.55
CA GLU A 5 -10.44 -7.36 2.16
C GLU A 5 -10.07 -8.34 1.08
N TYR A 6 -9.76 -7.86 -0.10
CA TYR A 6 -9.35 -8.73 -1.19
C TYR A 6 -7.87 -9.07 -1.09
N PHE A 7 -7.07 -8.14 -0.62
CA PHE A 7 -5.65 -8.40 -0.45
C PHE A 7 -5.22 -7.77 0.86
N ASP A 8 -4.67 -8.54 1.74
CA ASP A 8 -4.29 -8.05 3.06
C ASP A 8 -2.94 -7.37 2.99
N TYR A 9 -2.91 -6.19 2.44
CA TYR A 9 -1.65 -5.48 2.28
C TYR A 9 -1.10 -4.97 3.62
N GLN A 10 -1.98 -4.80 4.59
CA GLN A 10 -1.51 -4.33 5.89
C GLN A 10 -0.63 -5.36 6.55
N LYS A 11 -0.98 -6.62 6.39
CA LYS A 11 -0.16 -7.68 6.94
C LYS A 11 1.19 -7.71 6.23
N VAL A 12 1.20 -7.54 4.92
CA VAL A 12 2.43 -7.51 4.16
C VAL A 12 3.28 -6.32 4.59
N ALA A 13 2.67 -5.17 4.79
CA ALA A 13 3.40 -4.00 5.22
C ALA A 13 4.07 -4.24 6.56
N LYS A 14 3.38 -4.93 7.46
CA LYS A 14 3.96 -5.22 8.73
C LYS A 14 5.12 -6.18 8.59
N GLU A 15 4.96 -7.19 7.77
CA GLU A 15 6.03 -8.17 7.59
C GLU A 15 7.25 -7.53 6.94
N MET A 16 7.04 -6.56 6.07
CA MET A 16 8.15 -5.90 5.40
C MET A 16 8.67 -4.72 6.21
N LYS A 17 8.04 -4.44 7.35
CA LYS A 17 8.46 -3.36 8.21
C LYS A 17 8.40 -2.02 7.51
N VAL A 18 7.33 -1.81 6.77
CA VAL A 18 7.13 -0.55 6.08
C VAL A 18 6.72 0.51 7.10
N PRO A 19 7.38 1.66 7.12
CA PRO A 19 7.00 2.71 8.06
C PRO A 19 5.59 3.21 7.79
N ASP A 20 4.90 3.60 8.86
CA ASP A 20 3.54 4.08 8.73
C ASP A 20 3.43 5.25 7.78
N SER A 21 4.37 6.16 7.81
CA SER A 21 4.29 7.33 6.95
C SER A 21 4.37 6.92 5.49
N ILE A 22 5.18 5.93 5.19
CA ILE A 22 5.30 5.45 3.82
C ILE A 22 4.02 4.73 3.40
N LEU A 23 3.50 3.91 4.29
CA LEU A 23 2.28 3.18 3.97
C LEU A 23 1.13 4.14 3.71
N LYS A 24 0.99 5.15 4.55
CA LYS A 24 -0.08 6.11 4.37
C LYS A 24 0.07 6.87 3.07
N ARG A 25 1.29 7.18 2.69
CA ARG A 25 1.52 7.86 1.44
C ARG A 25 1.09 7.00 0.26
N ILE A 26 1.45 5.73 0.28
CA ILE A 26 1.07 4.80 -0.76
C ILE A 26 -0.45 4.68 -0.81
N GLU A 27 -1.06 4.55 0.34
CA GLU A 27 -2.51 4.42 0.39
C GLU A 27 -3.19 5.63 -0.22
N LYS A 28 -2.67 6.81 0.08
CA LYS A 28 -3.28 8.01 -0.44
C LYS A 28 -3.15 8.09 -1.95
N GLU A 29 -1.99 7.77 -2.46
CA GLU A 29 -1.77 7.84 -3.90
C GLU A 29 -2.64 6.84 -4.64
N VAL A 30 -2.73 5.64 -4.14
CA VAL A 30 -3.52 4.62 -4.80
C VAL A 30 -5.00 4.95 -4.69
N ARG A 31 -5.42 5.48 -3.56
CA ARG A 31 -6.82 5.83 -3.39
C ARG A 31 -7.25 6.89 -4.39
N GLU A 32 -6.35 7.79 -4.73
CA GLU A 32 -6.68 8.81 -5.70
C GLU A 32 -6.88 8.23 -7.08
N GLU A 33 -6.21 7.14 -7.37
CA GLU A 33 -6.38 6.50 -8.65
C GLU A 33 -7.60 5.60 -8.67
N PHE A 34 -7.91 4.97 -7.57
CA PHE A 34 -9.03 4.03 -7.50
C PHE A 34 -9.95 4.38 -6.35
N PRO A 35 -10.64 5.51 -6.44
CA PRO A 35 -11.45 5.96 -5.31
C PRO A 35 -12.65 5.08 -5.02
N LYS A 36 -13.10 4.32 -6.00
CA LYS A 36 -14.27 3.50 -5.79
C LYS A 36 -14.03 2.02 -6.01
N ASP A 37 -12.86 1.63 -6.41
CA ASP A 37 -12.58 0.23 -6.71
C ASP A 37 -11.70 -0.34 -5.63
N LYS A 38 -12.32 -0.86 -4.59
CA LYS A 38 -11.57 -1.36 -3.45
C LYS A 38 -10.60 -2.49 -3.81
N MET A 39 -11.02 -3.38 -4.69
CA MET A 39 -10.16 -4.48 -5.06
C MET A 39 -8.90 -3.97 -5.74
N MET A 40 -9.05 -3.07 -6.71
CA MET A 40 -7.89 -2.53 -7.40
C MET A 40 -7.04 -1.68 -6.46
N TYR A 41 -7.68 -0.97 -5.54
CA TYR A 41 -6.95 -0.20 -4.55
C TYR A 41 -6.03 -1.10 -3.74
N GLU A 42 -6.59 -2.18 -3.21
CA GLU A 42 -5.79 -3.07 -2.38
C GLU A 42 -4.71 -3.78 -3.19
N LEU A 43 -5.04 -4.18 -4.40
CA LEU A 43 -4.06 -4.84 -5.24
C LEU A 43 -2.89 -3.92 -5.55
N HIS A 44 -3.18 -2.67 -5.87
CA HIS A 44 -2.11 -1.74 -6.23
C HIS A 44 -1.28 -1.34 -5.02
N VAL A 45 -1.90 -1.23 -3.85
CA VAL A 45 -1.13 -0.97 -2.65
C VAL A 45 -0.19 -2.14 -2.39
N LEU A 46 -0.70 -3.35 -2.53
CA LEU A 46 0.11 -4.52 -2.31
C LEU A 46 1.28 -4.57 -3.29
N ARG A 47 1.02 -4.28 -4.55
CA ARG A 47 2.07 -4.31 -5.55
C ARG A 47 3.11 -3.23 -5.29
N ALA A 48 2.68 -2.06 -4.83
CA ALA A 48 3.62 -1.01 -4.50
C ALA A 48 4.52 -1.43 -3.35
N LEU A 49 3.96 -2.09 -2.36
CA LEU A 49 4.77 -2.56 -1.25
C LEU A 49 5.78 -3.59 -1.71
N ARG A 50 5.34 -4.52 -2.54
CA ARG A 50 6.22 -5.60 -2.95
C ARG A 50 7.28 -5.14 -3.94
N SER A 51 7.03 -4.07 -4.68
CA SER A 51 8.00 -3.57 -5.61
C SER A 51 9.13 -2.86 -4.89
N LYS A 52 8.88 -2.45 -3.64
CA LYS A 52 9.89 -1.79 -2.82
C LYS A 52 10.38 -0.48 -3.41
N TYR A 53 9.61 0.13 -4.28
CA TYR A 53 10.06 1.41 -4.82
C TYR A 53 10.11 2.48 -3.74
N TRP A 54 9.34 2.29 -2.68
CA TRP A 54 9.36 3.24 -1.58
C TRP A 54 10.71 3.23 -0.86
N GLN A 55 11.43 2.10 -0.93
CA GLN A 55 12.75 2.05 -0.33
C GLN A 55 13.73 2.88 -1.13
N LYS A 56 13.61 2.84 -2.43
CA LYS A 56 14.48 3.60 -3.25
C LYS A 56 14.30 5.07 -3.01
N GLU A 57 13.05 5.51 -2.88
CA GLU A 57 12.81 6.89 -2.60
C GLU A 57 13.43 7.31 -1.30
N SER A 58 13.34 6.46 -0.30
CA SER A 58 13.92 6.76 0.97
C SER A 58 15.41 6.91 0.87
N LEU A 59 16.03 6.06 0.11
CA LEU A 59 17.47 6.08 0.03
C LEU A 59 18.00 7.24 -0.78
N VAL A 60 17.25 7.65 -1.74
CA VAL A 60 17.70 8.72 -2.56
C VAL A 60 17.77 10.01 -1.86
N LYS A 61 17.10 10.23 -0.87
CA LYS A 61 17.13 11.43 -0.22
C LYS A 61 17.95 11.72 0.54
#